data_dd98f3f984b006992eabc5b447a33491
#
_entry.id   dd98f3f984b006992eabc5b447a33491
#
_cell.length_a   1.000
_cell.length_b   1.000
_cell.length_c   1.000
_cell.angle_alpha   90.00
_cell.angle_beta   90.00
_cell.angle_gamma   90.00
#
_symmetry.space_group_name_H-M   'P 1'
#
loop_
_entity.id
_entity.type
_entity.pdbx_description
1 polymer ?
#
loop_
_entity_poly.entity_id
_entity_poly.type
_entity_poly.pdbx_seq_one_letter_code
_entity_poly.pdbx_strand_id
1 'polypeptide(L)'
;MNKKLLSLYSLKFNPFSPEVPTSTLWSAPSIESFCWRIEQQIGEGGFALAIGDPGTGKSAALRILAEHLGNLRDVVVGVLSRPQASLADFYRELGHLFSVPLAPHNRWASAKALREKWLHHIENSLYRPVLLIDKAQEMTPSALSELRLLSSVELDSRSILTTVLAGDLRLAHRLEEAHLLPIASRIRARLRTEALAPSQLLQCLNHLLKMAGNPKLMNPALLQTLCEHAAGNLRLLMNMANDLLAAALHQEREQIDEKLFFEVFSLDPKPTQKR
;
A
#
# COMPACT_ATOMS: atom_id res chain seq x y z
N MET A 1 -22.81 4.93 -12.78
CA MET A 1 -22.98 5.04 -11.33
C MET A 1 -22.16 6.18 -10.73
N ASN A 2 -20.85 6.28 -10.99
CA ASN A 2 -20.00 7.34 -10.40
C ASN A 2 -20.43 8.80 -10.67
N LYS A 3 -20.84 9.17 -11.90
CA LYS A 3 -21.23 10.56 -12.19
C LYS A 3 -22.45 11.05 -11.40
N LYS A 4 -23.51 10.22 -11.25
CA LYS A 4 -24.72 10.57 -10.46
C LYS A 4 -24.35 10.75 -8.98
N LEU A 5 -23.49 9.87 -8.42
CA LEU A 5 -22.99 9.94 -7.06
C LEU A 5 -22.23 11.23 -6.80
N LEU A 6 -21.26 11.56 -7.67
CA LEU A 6 -20.43 12.74 -7.52
C LEU A 6 -21.26 14.04 -7.60
N SER A 7 -22.23 14.12 -8.53
CA SER A 7 -23.08 15.31 -8.65
C SER A 7 -24.06 15.46 -7.50
N LEU A 8 -24.69 14.38 -7.03
CA LEU A 8 -25.68 14.41 -5.95
C LEU A 8 -25.05 14.88 -4.63
N TYR A 9 -23.85 14.38 -4.32
CA TYR A 9 -23.17 14.70 -3.06
C TYR A 9 -22.10 15.78 -3.19
N SER A 10 -21.97 16.45 -4.34
CA SER A 10 -20.96 17.47 -4.60
C SER A 10 -19.53 17.00 -4.29
N LEU A 11 -19.22 15.74 -4.68
CA LEU A 11 -17.92 15.11 -4.43
C LEU A 11 -17.02 15.25 -5.66
N LYS A 12 -15.73 15.47 -5.42
CA LYS A 12 -14.68 15.44 -6.45
C LYS A 12 -14.35 14.01 -6.88
N PHE A 13 -14.39 13.07 -5.95
CA PHE A 13 -14.17 11.63 -6.12
C PHE A 13 -14.90 10.87 -5.00
N ASN A 14 -15.07 9.55 -5.15
CA ASN A 14 -15.59 8.71 -4.07
C ASN A 14 -14.52 8.49 -3.00
N PRO A 15 -14.67 9.06 -1.78
CA PRO A 15 -13.64 9.00 -0.72
C PRO A 15 -13.40 7.60 -0.17
N PHE A 16 -14.30 6.65 -0.41
CA PHE A 16 -14.25 5.29 0.13
C PHE A 16 -13.85 4.25 -0.92
N SER A 17 -13.61 4.68 -2.15
CA SER A 17 -13.14 3.81 -3.23
C SER A 17 -11.67 3.40 -3.03
N PRO A 18 -11.27 2.18 -3.42
CA PRO A 18 -9.86 1.80 -3.51
C PRO A 18 -9.04 2.70 -4.47
N GLU A 19 -9.70 3.35 -5.42
CA GLU A 19 -9.11 4.21 -6.45
C GLU A 19 -8.94 5.68 -6.02
N VAL A 20 -9.11 5.96 -4.72
CA VAL A 20 -8.87 7.30 -4.16
C VAL A 20 -7.47 7.80 -4.59
N PRO A 21 -7.33 9.07 -5.04
CA PRO A 21 -6.03 9.64 -5.38
C PRO A 21 -5.06 9.55 -4.21
N THR A 22 -3.82 9.14 -4.45
CA THR A 22 -2.83 8.93 -3.38
C THR A 22 -2.56 10.20 -2.59
N SER A 23 -2.50 11.36 -3.26
CA SER A 23 -2.33 12.67 -2.63
C SER A 23 -3.44 13.06 -1.64
N THR A 24 -4.56 12.34 -1.65
CA THR A 24 -5.69 12.56 -0.74
C THR A 24 -5.79 11.50 0.37
N LEU A 25 -4.90 10.52 0.37
CA LEU A 25 -4.85 9.51 1.43
C LEU A 25 -4.46 10.15 2.77
N TRP A 26 -5.09 9.65 3.82
CA TRP A 26 -4.69 10.02 5.17
C TRP A 26 -3.41 9.28 5.57
N SER A 27 -2.41 10.02 6.05
CA SER A 27 -1.14 9.50 6.52
C SER A 27 -1.08 9.55 8.04
N ALA A 28 -0.90 8.41 8.67
CA ALA A 28 -0.59 8.36 10.09
C ALA A 28 0.87 8.80 10.33
N PRO A 29 1.20 9.38 11.50
CA PRO A 29 2.57 9.82 11.82
C PRO A 29 3.62 8.69 11.70
N SER A 30 3.23 7.44 11.94
CA SER A 30 4.10 6.28 11.77
C SER A 30 4.47 6.04 10.29
N ILE A 31 3.54 6.30 9.37
CA ILE A 31 3.78 6.19 7.92
C ILE A 31 4.71 7.30 7.46
N GLU A 32 4.49 8.54 7.91
CA GLU A 32 5.36 9.68 7.58
C GLU A 32 6.79 9.46 8.08
N SER A 33 6.94 9.00 9.32
CA SER A 33 8.24 8.64 9.89
C SER A 33 8.89 7.49 9.12
N PHE A 34 8.12 6.53 8.62
CA PHE A 34 8.64 5.44 7.79
C PHE A 34 9.12 5.95 6.43
N CYS A 35 8.34 6.79 5.75
CA CYS A 35 8.72 7.42 4.47
C CYS A 35 10.03 8.20 4.61
N TRP A 36 10.15 9.01 5.65
CA TRP A 36 11.38 9.75 5.94
C TRP A 36 12.58 8.82 6.16
N ARG A 37 12.43 7.74 6.95
CA ARG A 37 13.52 6.77 7.16
C ARG A 37 13.95 6.06 5.89
N ILE A 38 13.01 5.74 4.99
CA ILE A 38 13.34 5.16 3.69
C ILE A 38 14.12 6.15 2.85
N GLU A 39 13.68 7.41 2.80
CA GLU A 39 14.38 8.47 2.07
C GLU A 39 15.85 8.61 2.53
N GLN A 40 16.10 8.64 3.85
CA GLN A 40 17.48 8.67 4.38
C GLN A 40 18.28 7.41 4.02
N GLN A 41 17.62 6.26 3.91
CA GLN A 41 18.27 4.99 3.59
C GLN A 41 18.65 4.85 2.11
N ILE A 42 17.98 5.55 1.19
CA ILE A 42 18.16 5.37 -0.28
C ILE A 42 19.62 5.50 -0.70
N GLY A 43 20.35 6.46 -0.12
CA GLY A 43 21.77 6.67 -0.44
C GLY A 43 22.66 5.45 -0.18
N GLU A 44 22.34 4.68 0.84
CA GLU A 44 23.09 3.50 1.27
C GLU A 44 22.48 2.18 0.78
N GLY A 45 21.23 2.20 0.32
CA GLY A 45 20.49 1.02 -0.09
C GLY A 45 20.10 0.09 1.09
N GLY A 46 19.65 -1.10 0.76
CA GLY A 46 19.30 -2.13 1.75
C GLY A 46 17.82 -2.46 1.80
N PHE A 47 17.37 -3.03 2.94
CA PHE A 47 16.01 -3.53 3.08
C PHE A 47 15.20 -2.74 4.11
N ALA A 48 13.90 -2.65 3.86
CA ALA A 48 12.91 -2.16 4.80
C ALA A 48 11.69 -3.10 4.81
N LEU A 49 10.93 -3.06 5.88
CA LEU A 49 9.82 -3.99 6.12
C LEU A 49 8.57 -3.23 6.60
N ALA A 50 7.44 -3.46 5.94
CA ALA A 50 6.12 -3.00 6.37
C ALA A 50 5.21 -4.19 6.62
N ILE A 51 4.87 -4.46 7.88
CA ILE A 51 4.02 -5.61 8.26
C ILE A 51 2.79 -5.17 9.03
N GLY A 52 1.77 -6.02 9.04
CA GLY A 52 0.54 -5.83 9.82
C GLY A 52 -0.59 -6.71 9.32
N ASP A 53 -1.70 -6.69 10.01
CA ASP A 53 -2.87 -7.48 9.67
C ASP A 53 -3.57 -7.00 8.38
N PRO A 54 -4.34 -7.86 7.71
CA PRO A 54 -5.14 -7.45 6.56
C PRO A 54 -6.09 -6.30 6.90
N GLY A 55 -6.08 -5.24 6.05
CA GLY A 55 -6.98 -4.10 6.25
C GLY A 55 -6.43 -2.97 7.12
N THR A 56 -5.21 -3.07 7.67
CA THR A 56 -4.58 -2.03 8.52
C THR A 56 -3.87 -0.91 7.74
N GLY A 57 -3.95 -0.89 6.41
CA GLY A 57 -3.45 0.23 5.60
C GLY A 57 -2.06 0.05 4.97
N LYS A 58 -1.46 -1.16 4.97
CA LYS A 58 -0.14 -1.42 4.35
C LYS A 58 -0.03 -0.97 2.90
N SER A 59 -0.97 -1.35 2.05
CA SER A 59 -0.95 -0.96 0.63
C SER A 59 -1.16 0.55 0.45
N ALA A 60 -1.92 1.21 1.34
CA ALA A 60 -2.03 2.67 1.36
C ALA A 60 -0.68 3.30 1.75
N ALA A 61 0.01 2.77 2.76
CA ALA A 61 1.35 3.21 3.14
C ALA A 61 2.36 3.06 1.99
N LEU A 62 2.31 1.95 1.24
CA LEU A 62 3.16 1.77 0.06
C LEU A 62 2.83 2.76 -1.06
N ARG A 63 1.55 3.10 -1.28
CA ARG A 63 1.15 4.11 -2.27
C ARG A 63 1.67 5.49 -1.88
N ILE A 64 1.53 5.88 -0.61
CA ILE A 64 2.07 7.12 -0.07
C ILE A 64 3.59 7.17 -0.24
N LEU A 65 4.29 6.08 0.12
CA LEU A 65 5.73 5.96 -0.05
C LEU A 65 6.14 6.06 -1.52
N ALA A 66 5.44 5.37 -2.43
CA ALA A 66 5.74 5.41 -3.86
C ALA A 66 5.59 6.82 -4.44
N GLU A 67 4.54 7.55 -4.05
CA GLU A 67 4.34 8.95 -4.46
C GLU A 67 5.40 9.87 -3.84
N HIS A 68 5.71 9.71 -2.56
CA HIS A 68 6.75 10.48 -1.88
C HIS A 68 8.11 10.31 -2.59
N LEU A 69 8.53 9.06 -2.82
CA LEU A 69 9.80 8.75 -3.49
C LEU A 69 9.80 9.14 -4.98
N GLY A 70 8.66 9.02 -5.66
CA GLY A 70 8.51 9.42 -7.07
C GLY A 70 8.64 10.92 -7.31
N ASN A 71 8.47 11.74 -6.27
CA ASN A 71 8.68 13.17 -6.32
C ASN A 71 10.16 13.58 -6.11
N LEU A 72 11.01 12.65 -5.67
CA LEU A 72 12.45 12.88 -5.54
C LEU A 72 13.13 12.77 -6.92
N ARG A 73 14.01 13.74 -7.23
CA ARG A 73 14.66 13.82 -8.54
C ARG A 73 15.62 12.67 -8.83
N ASP A 74 16.18 12.09 -7.75
CA ASP A 74 17.30 11.15 -7.82
C ASP A 74 16.86 9.71 -7.52
N VAL A 75 15.57 9.38 -7.71
CA VAL A 75 15.02 8.07 -7.36
C VAL A 75 14.24 7.48 -8.53
N VAL A 76 14.48 6.20 -8.80
CA VAL A 76 13.69 5.40 -9.75
C VAL A 76 12.93 4.35 -8.96
N VAL A 77 11.60 4.45 -8.91
CA VAL A 77 10.74 3.56 -8.13
C VAL A 77 10.10 2.50 -9.01
N GLY A 78 10.35 1.23 -8.71
CA GLY A 78 9.62 0.10 -9.24
C GLY A 78 8.62 -0.43 -8.21
N VAL A 79 7.37 -0.72 -8.61
CA VAL A 79 6.34 -1.28 -7.72
C VAL A 79 5.92 -2.64 -8.23
N LEU A 80 6.28 -3.69 -7.50
CA LEU A 80 5.89 -5.06 -7.77
C LEU A 80 4.63 -5.42 -6.96
N SER A 81 3.48 -5.42 -7.64
CA SER A 81 2.17 -5.65 -7.00
C SER A 81 1.70 -7.11 -7.06
N ARG A 82 2.35 -7.96 -7.88
CA ARG A 82 2.01 -9.38 -8.06
C ARG A 82 3.24 -10.27 -7.89
N PRO A 83 3.70 -10.50 -6.65
CA PRO A 83 4.97 -11.18 -6.40
C PRO A 83 4.91 -12.71 -6.47
N GLN A 84 3.77 -13.33 -6.72
CA GLN A 84 3.57 -14.81 -6.74
C GLN A 84 4.19 -15.51 -7.95
N ALA A 85 4.86 -14.79 -8.81
CA ALA A 85 5.38 -15.30 -10.07
C ALA A 85 6.56 -16.26 -9.89
N SER A 86 6.81 -17.09 -10.90
CA SER A 86 8.06 -17.86 -11.03
C SER A 86 9.26 -16.91 -11.05
N LEU A 87 10.48 -17.44 -10.84
CA LEU A 87 11.68 -16.62 -10.92
C LEU A 87 11.85 -15.96 -12.31
N ALA A 88 11.42 -16.63 -13.38
CA ALA A 88 11.42 -16.06 -14.73
C ALA A 88 10.44 -14.90 -14.87
N ASP A 89 9.24 -15.00 -14.30
CA ASP A 89 8.26 -13.93 -14.29
C ASP A 89 8.72 -12.75 -13.41
N PHE A 90 9.34 -13.06 -12.27
CA PHE A 90 9.95 -12.03 -11.42
C PHE A 90 10.97 -11.19 -12.19
N TYR A 91 11.89 -11.83 -12.94
CA TYR A 91 12.83 -11.09 -13.79
C TYR A 91 12.14 -10.33 -14.93
N ARG A 92 11.10 -10.90 -15.53
CA ARG A 92 10.32 -10.21 -16.57
C ARG A 92 9.71 -8.91 -16.02
N GLU A 93 9.09 -8.98 -14.85
CA GLU A 93 8.52 -7.80 -14.19
C GLU A 93 9.59 -6.76 -13.83
N LEU A 94 10.74 -7.18 -13.27
CA LEU A 94 11.84 -6.26 -13.00
C LEU A 94 12.36 -5.59 -14.30
N GLY A 95 12.44 -6.33 -15.40
CA GLY A 95 12.81 -5.79 -16.70
C GLY A 95 11.86 -4.68 -17.15
N HIS A 96 10.55 -4.88 -16.97
CA HIS A 96 9.55 -3.85 -17.27
C HIS A 96 9.67 -2.66 -16.33
N LEU A 97 9.75 -2.89 -15.01
CA LEU A 97 9.81 -1.83 -14.02
C LEU A 97 11.02 -0.91 -14.17
N PHE A 98 12.17 -1.46 -14.53
CA PHE A 98 13.42 -0.70 -14.66
C PHE A 98 13.85 -0.46 -16.13
N SER A 99 12.97 -0.77 -17.09
CA SER A 99 13.22 -0.58 -18.53
C SER A 99 14.53 -1.23 -19.00
N VAL A 100 14.75 -2.49 -18.59
CA VAL A 100 15.90 -3.31 -18.97
C VAL A 100 15.42 -4.49 -19.83
N PRO A 101 15.90 -4.67 -21.06
CA PRO A 101 15.60 -5.85 -21.84
C PRO A 101 16.28 -7.08 -21.22
N LEU A 102 15.49 -7.97 -20.64
CA LEU A 102 16.00 -9.15 -19.96
C LEU A 102 15.66 -10.42 -20.74
N ALA A 103 16.50 -11.46 -20.57
CA ALA A 103 16.23 -12.83 -20.98
C ALA A 103 15.75 -13.63 -19.76
N PRO A 104 14.44 -13.71 -19.45
CA PRO A 104 13.94 -14.22 -18.18
C PRO A 104 14.35 -15.66 -17.85
N HIS A 105 14.61 -16.47 -18.87
CA HIS A 105 15.10 -17.84 -18.72
C HIS A 105 16.60 -17.94 -18.42
N ASN A 106 17.35 -16.85 -18.62
CA ASN A 106 18.77 -16.76 -18.26
C ASN A 106 18.92 -15.87 -17.02
N ARG A 107 18.74 -16.49 -15.85
CA ARG A 107 18.81 -15.83 -14.53
C ARG A 107 20.10 -15.01 -14.37
N TRP A 108 21.24 -15.60 -14.74
CA TRP A 108 22.54 -14.95 -14.53
C TRP A 108 22.69 -13.69 -15.40
N ALA A 109 22.35 -13.78 -16.70
CA ALA A 109 22.40 -12.64 -17.60
C ALA A 109 21.41 -11.54 -17.18
N SER A 110 20.22 -11.92 -16.74
CA SER A 110 19.21 -10.97 -16.25
C SER A 110 19.64 -10.26 -14.97
N ALA A 111 20.20 -10.98 -14.00
CA ALA A 111 20.76 -10.37 -12.79
C ALA A 111 21.90 -9.42 -13.10
N LYS A 112 22.81 -9.83 -13.99
CA LYS A 112 23.93 -9.00 -14.44
C LYS A 112 23.45 -7.72 -15.09
N ALA A 113 22.54 -7.80 -16.07
CA ALA A 113 22.02 -6.64 -16.80
C ALA A 113 21.31 -5.61 -15.86
N LEU A 114 20.50 -6.08 -14.89
CA LEU A 114 19.89 -5.20 -13.89
C LEU A 114 20.93 -4.51 -13.03
N ARG A 115 21.90 -5.24 -12.51
CA ARG A 115 22.95 -4.69 -11.64
C ARG A 115 23.81 -3.68 -12.38
N GLU A 116 24.21 -3.96 -13.63
CA GLU A 116 24.95 -3.02 -14.48
C GLU A 116 24.15 -1.76 -14.75
N LYS A 117 22.85 -1.87 -15.04
CA LYS A 117 21.97 -0.71 -15.22
C LYS A 117 21.88 0.14 -13.95
N TRP A 118 21.68 -0.47 -12.78
CA TRP A 118 21.60 0.25 -11.51
C TRP A 118 22.94 0.91 -11.12
N LEU A 119 24.06 0.20 -11.29
CA LEU A 119 25.39 0.78 -11.08
C LEU A 119 25.64 1.98 -11.99
N HIS A 120 25.32 1.84 -13.29
CA HIS A 120 25.44 2.94 -14.25
C HIS A 120 24.57 4.15 -13.83
N HIS A 121 23.33 3.91 -13.36
CA HIS A 121 22.48 4.98 -12.84
C HIS A 121 23.10 5.67 -11.63
N ILE A 122 23.61 4.90 -10.67
CA ILE A 122 24.22 5.43 -9.44
C ILE A 122 25.48 6.25 -9.74
N GLU A 123 26.30 5.81 -10.68
CA GLU A 123 27.60 6.40 -10.95
C GLU A 123 27.53 7.61 -11.91
N ASN A 124 26.64 7.54 -12.91
CA ASN A 124 26.60 8.55 -13.96
C ASN A 124 25.42 9.52 -13.87
N SER A 125 24.30 9.10 -13.27
CA SER A 125 23.08 9.92 -13.21
C SER A 125 22.64 10.24 -11.78
N LEU A 126 23.36 9.73 -10.78
CA LEU A 126 23.02 9.80 -9.35
C LEU A 126 21.67 9.17 -8.97
N TYR A 127 21.00 8.49 -9.91
CA TYR A 127 19.72 7.84 -9.65
C TYR A 127 19.87 6.59 -8.77
N ARG A 128 19.01 6.49 -7.77
CA ARG A 128 18.95 5.35 -6.85
C ARG A 128 17.72 4.50 -7.14
N PRO A 129 17.87 3.21 -7.45
CA PRO A 129 16.72 2.31 -7.64
C PRO A 129 16.09 1.93 -6.32
N VAL A 130 14.76 1.98 -6.27
CA VAL A 130 13.94 1.52 -5.15
C VAL A 130 12.91 0.54 -5.67
N LEU A 131 12.79 -0.61 -5.04
CA LEU A 131 11.80 -1.64 -5.34
C LEU A 131 10.83 -1.79 -4.17
N LEU A 132 9.57 -1.47 -4.41
CA LEU A 132 8.48 -1.68 -3.46
C LEU A 132 7.74 -2.97 -3.82
N ILE A 133 7.57 -3.87 -2.87
CA ILE A 133 6.93 -5.17 -3.09
C ILE A 133 5.73 -5.29 -2.15
N ASP A 134 4.51 -5.28 -2.70
CA ASP A 134 3.30 -5.57 -1.94
C ASP A 134 3.07 -7.09 -1.88
N LYS A 135 2.51 -7.58 -0.77
CA LYS A 135 2.24 -9.01 -0.53
C LYS A 135 3.49 -9.89 -0.65
N ALA A 136 4.62 -9.42 -0.14
CA ALA A 136 5.89 -10.16 -0.22
C ALA A 136 5.84 -11.54 0.48
N GLN A 137 4.87 -11.80 1.37
CA GLN A 137 4.61 -13.13 1.93
C GLN A 137 4.21 -14.16 0.85
N GLU A 138 3.75 -13.73 -0.32
CA GLU A 138 3.37 -14.60 -1.42
C GLU A 138 4.55 -14.95 -2.36
N MET A 139 5.69 -14.29 -2.22
CA MET A 139 6.88 -14.58 -3.03
C MET A 139 7.39 -16.00 -2.79
N THR A 140 7.94 -16.61 -3.84
CA THR A 140 8.67 -17.88 -3.68
C THR A 140 9.96 -17.66 -2.87
N PRO A 141 10.44 -18.66 -2.11
CA PRO A 141 11.71 -18.54 -1.37
C PRO A 141 12.89 -18.17 -2.28
N SER A 142 12.91 -18.72 -3.51
CA SER A 142 13.93 -18.40 -4.51
C SER A 142 13.91 -16.93 -4.94
N ALA A 143 12.73 -16.34 -5.15
CA ALA A 143 12.60 -14.93 -5.52
C ALA A 143 13.00 -13.99 -4.36
N LEU A 144 12.65 -14.33 -3.11
CA LEU A 144 13.12 -13.58 -1.96
C LEU A 144 14.64 -13.62 -1.82
N SER A 145 15.25 -14.82 -1.96
CA SER A 145 16.71 -14.97 -1.88
C SER A 145 17.41 -14.21 -3.02
N GLU A 146 16.77 -14.11 -4.19
CA GLU A 146 17.29 -13.36 -5.34
C GLU A 146 17.42 -11.87 -5.06
N LEU A 147 16.49 -11.29 -4.29
CA LEU A 147 16.57 -9.88 -3.90
C LEU A 147 17.89 -9.53 -3.21
N ARG A 148 18.41 -10.43 -2.38
CA ARG A 148 19.72 -10.24 -1.75
C ARG A 148 20.85 -10.19 -2.77
N LEU A 149 20.83 -11.13 -3.73
CA LEU A 149 21.87 -11.21 -4.77
C LEU A 149 21.82 -9.99 -5.71
N LEU A 150 20.63 -9.46 -5.97
CA LEU A 150 20.44 -8.27 -6.80
C LEU A 150 20.83 -6.98 -6.08
N SER A 151 20.63 -6.93 -4.76
CA SER A 151 20.75 -5.69 -3.99
C SER A 151 22.19 -5.29 -3.66
N SER A 152 23.17 -6.20 -3.75
CA SER A 152 24.54 -5.95 -3.27
C SER A 152 25.62 -6.26 -4.29
N VAL A 153 26.74 -5.58 -4.15
CA VAL A 153 27.98 -5.76 -4.92
C VAL A 153 29.19 -5.77 -3.98
N GLU A 154 30.39 -6.02 -4.52
CA GLU A 154 31.65 -5.93 -3.78
C GLU A 154 31.64 -6.78 -2.49
N LEU A 155 31.33 -8.07 -2.61
CA LEU A 155 31.26 -9.02 -1.48
C LEU A 155 30.29 -8.56 -0.38
N ASP A 156 29.11 -8.05 -0.78
CA ASP A 156 28.06 -7.53 0.11
C ASP A 156 28.43 -6.23 0.88
N SER A 157 29.53 -5.57 0.53
CA SER A 157 29.97 -4.33 1.21
C SER A 157 29.23 -3.08 0.72
N ARG A 158 28.66 -3.12 -0.50
CA ARG A 158 27.92 -2.00 -1.11
C ARG A 158 26.53 -2.44 -1.57
N SER A 159 25.50 -1.75 -1.11
CA SER A 159 24.13 -1.96 -1.60
C SER A 159 23.80 -1.01 -2.74
N ILE A 160 23.17 -1.53 -3.80
CA ILE A 160 22.81 -0.80 -5.03
C ILE A 160 21.31 -0.70 -5.25
N LEU A 161 20.50 -1.31 -4.37
CA LEU A 161 19.05 -1.34 -4.44
C LEU A 161 18.46 -1.15 -3.05
N THR A 162 17.48 -0.27 -2.93
CA THR A 162 16.63 -0.21 -1.73
C THR A 162 15.38 -1.05 -1.99
N THR A 163 15.12 -2.04 -1.14
CA THR A 163 13.95 -2.92 -1.28
C THR A 163 13.04 -2.78 -0.07
N VAL A 164 11.78 -2.43 -0.30
CA VAL A 164 10.74 -2.37 0.73
C VAL A 164 9.82 -3.56 0.57
N LEU A 165 9.83 -4.46 1.54
CA LEU A 165 8.96 -5.63 1.59
C LEU A 165 7.72 -5.29 2.42
N ALA A 166 6.53 -5.37 1.83
CA ALA A 166 5.29 -5.23 2.57
C ALA A 166 4.50 -6.54 2.57
N GLY A 167 3.97 -6.91 3.72
CA GLY A 167 3.23 -8.17 3.87
C GLY A 167 2.47 -8.29 5.18
N ASP A 168 1.84 -9.43 5.38
CA ASP A 168 1.23 -9.79 6.65
C ASP A 168 2.25 -10.46 7.60
N LEU A 169 1.79 -10.91 8.76
CA LEU A 169 2.65 -11.54 9.78
C LEU A 169 3.37 -12.79 9.27
N ARG A 170 2.82 -13.49 8.27
CA ARG A 170 3.50 -14.63 7.63
C ARG A 170 4.86 -14.22 7.06
N LEU A 171 4.99 -12.98 6.53
CA LEU A 171 6.26 -12.48 6.04
C LEU A 171 7.30 -12.37 7.16
N ALA A 172 6.88 -11.90 8.35
CA ALA A 172 7.79 -11.81 9.50
C ALA A 172 8.33 -13.18 9.91
N HIS A 173 7.44 -14.19 10.03
CA HIS A 173 7.84 -15.57 10.34
C HIS A 173 8.76 -16.17 9.28
N ARG A 174 8.47 -15.93 8.00
CA ARG A 174 9.36 -16.39 6.92
C ARG A 174 10.76 -15.78 6.98
N LEU A 175 10.87 -14.51 7.35
CA LEU A 175 12.18 -13.84 7.50
C LEU A 175 13.01 -14.38 8.66
N GLU A 176 12.44 -15.16 9.57
CA GLU A 176 13.15 -15.88 10.65
C GLU A 176 13.76 -17.21 10.16
N GLU A 177 13.38 -17.71 8.98
CA GLU A 177 13.92 -18.92 8.40
C GLU A 177 15.41 -18.75 8.05
N ALA A 178 16.22 -19.77 8.29
CA ALA A 178 17.68 -19.70 8.17
C ALA A 178 18.17 -19.16 6.82
N HIS A 179 17.51 -19.53 5.72
CA HIS A 179 17.89 -19.09 4.37
C HIS A 179 17.52 -17.62 4.07
N LEU A 180 16.64 -16.99 4.86
CA LEU A 180 16.22 -15.58 4.71
C LEU A 180 16.83 -14.67 5.79
N LEU A 181 17.54 -15.21 6.80
CA LEU A 181 18.27 -14.41 7.78
C LEU A 181 19.22 -13.37 7.16
N PRO A 182 19.89 -13.64 6.03
CA PRO A 182 20.72 -12.64 5.37
C PRO A 182 19.93 -11.41 4.87
N ILE A 183 18.64 -11.54 4.55
CA ILE A 183 17.76 -10.40 4.25
C ILE A 183 17.31 -9.75 5.55
N ALA A 184 16.83 -10.54 6.51
CA ALA A 184 16.30 -10.06 7.77
C ALA A 184 17.32 -9.19 8.55
N SER A 185 18.60 -9.57 8.53
CA SER A 185 19.69 -8.83 9.17
C SER A 185 19.99 -7.47 8.50
N ARG A 186 19.57 -7.26 7.27
CA ARG A 186 19.76 -6.03 6.50
C ARG A 186 18.55 -5.09 6.54
N ILE A 187 17.48 -5.45 7.26
CA ILE A 187 16.31 -4.61 7.43
C ILE A 187 16.61 -3.49 8.41
N ARG A 188 16.69 -2.25 7.92
CA ARG A 188 17.00 -1.04 8.70
C ARG A 188 15.77 -0.29 9.17
N ALA A 189 14.76 -0.15 8.31
CA ALA A 189 13.51 0.52 8.64
C ALA A 189 12.36 -0.49 8.75
N ARG A 190 11.53 -0.33 9.78
CA ARG A 190 10.36 -1.19 10.01
C ARG A 190 9.14 -0.31 10.24
N LEU A 191 8.04 -0.67 9.58
CA LEU A 191 6.70 -0.17 9.84
C LEU A 191 5.84 -1.34 10.28
N ARG A 192 5.20 -1.22 11.43
CA ARG A 192 4.14 -2.12 11.85
C ARG A 192 2.82 -1.36 11.80
N THR A 193 1.92 -1.80 10.92
CA THR A 193 0.56 -1.26 10.86
C THR A 193 -0.32 -2.10 11.79
N GLU A 194 -0.94 -1.45 12.75
CA GLU A 194 -1.82 -2.06 13.75
C GLU A 194 -3.26 -1.57 13.55
N ALA A 195 -4.18 -2.15 14.28
CA ALA A 195 -5.54 -1.65 14.37
C ALA A 195 -5.51 -0.20 14.88
N LEU A 196 -6.19 0.69 14.17
CA LEU A 196 -6.22 2.11 14.52
C LEU A 196 -7.19 2.36 15.69
N ALA A 197 -6.82 3.28 16.57
CA ALA A 197 -7.74 3.76 17.58
C ALA A 197 -8.98 4.44 16.94
N PRO A 198 -10.15 4.42 17.57
CA PRO A 198 -11.36 5.08 17.05
C PRO A 198 -11.14 6.55 16.69
N SER A 199 -10.34 7.28 17.47
CA SER A 199 -9.98 8.68 17.18
C SER A 199 -9.17 8.84 15.88
N GLN A 200 -8.29 7.90 15.56
CA GLN A 200 -7.51 7.89 14.32
C GLN A 200 -8.37 7.52 13.11
N LEU A 201 -9.32 6.57 13.27
CA LEU A 201 -10.30 6.24 12.24
C LEU A 201 -11.19 7.44 11.93
N LEU A 202 -11.63 8.18 12.96
CA LEU A 202 -12.41 9.40 12.81
C LEU A 202 -11.62 10.50 12.10
N GLN A 203 -10.34 10.67 12.44
CA GLN A 203 -9.45 11.60 11.73
C GLN A 203 -9.32 11.22 10.25
N CYS A 204 -9.15 9.94 9.95
CA CYS A 204 -9.08 9.43 8.58
C CYS A 204 -10.36 9.73 7.80
N LEU A 205 -11.55 9.44 8.34
CA LEU A 205 -12.83 9.72 7.70
C LEU A 205 -13.02 11.22 7.45
N ASN A 206 -12.79 12.06 8.45
CA ASN A 206 -12.91 13.51 8.32
C ASN A 206 -11.95 14.06 7.26
N HIS A 207 -10.72 13.55 7.22
CA HIS A 207 -9.74 13.92 6.19
C HIS A 207 -10.24 13.56 4.78
N LEU A 208 -10.68 12.32 4.57
CA LEU A 208 -11.16 11.85 3.28
C LEU A 208 -12.40 12.62 2.80
N LEU A 209 -13.37 12.87 3.67
CA LEU A 209 -14.57 13.67 3.35
C LEU A 209 -14.21 15.11 2.98
N LYS A 210 -13.27 15.72 3.72
CA LYS A 210 -12.76 17.06 3.42
C LYS A 210 -12.07 17.10 2.05
N MET A 211 -11.20 16.14 1.75
CA MET A 211 -10.48 16.07 0.48
C MET A 211 -11.42 15.80 -0.70
N ALA A 212 -12.46 15.01 -0.46
CA ALA A 212 -13.51 14.76 -1.45
C ALA A 212 -14.44 15.95 -1.70
N GLY A 213 -14.41 16.98 -0.85
CA GLY A 213 -15.14 18.23 -1.04
C GLY A 213 -16.44 18.36 -0.24
N ASN A 214 -16.89 17.33 0.46
CA ASN A 214 -18.11 17.38 1.28
C ASN A 214 -17.88 16.83 2.70
N PRO A 215 -17.36 17.65 3.63
CA PRO A 215 -17.11 17.24 5.01
C PRO A 215 -18.37 16.97 5.82
N LYS A 216 -19.55 17.39 5.34
CA LYS A 216 -20.85 17.24 6.01
C LYS A 216 -21.70 16.10 5.43
N LEU A 217 -21.14 15.27 4.54
CA LEU A 217 -21.84 14.16 3.90
C LEU A 217 -22.44 13.17 4.90
N MET A 218 -21.69 12.90 5.96
CA MET A 218 -22.09 12.03 7.06
C MET A 218 -22.20 12.81 8.36
N ASN A 219 -23.22 12.55 9.17
CA ASN A 219 -23.36 13.21 10.47
C ASN A 219 -22.33 12.66 11.50
N PRO A 220 -22.00 13.42 12.56
CA PRO A 220 -21.00 12.99 13.55
C PRO A 220 -21.33 11.68 14.25
N ALA A 221 -22.61 11.40 14.51
CA ALA A 221 -23.06 10.19 15.16
C ALA A 221 -22.75 8.96 14.28
N LEU A 222 -23.06 9.02 12.98
CA LEU A 222 -22.72 7.98 12.03
C LEU A 222 -21.20 7.75 11.92
N LEU A 223 -20.40 8.83 11.88
CA LEU A 223 -18.94 8.70 11.83
C LEU A 223 -18.41 7.94 13.04
N GLN A 224 -18.94 8.21 14.22
CA GLN A 224 -18.58 7.50 15.44
C GLN A 224 -19.00 6.01 15.37
N THR A 225 -20.25 5.73 14.98
CA THR A 225 -20.77 4.36 14.81
C THR A 225 -19.93 3.56 13.83
N LEU A 226 -19.54 4.14 12.70
CA LEU A 226 -18.65 3.50 11.73
C LEU A 226 -17.28 3.16 12.34
N CYS A 227 -16.69 4.09 13.11
CA CYS A 227 -15.39 3.87 13.76
C CYS A 227 -15.44 2.75 14.80
N GLU A 228 -16.52 2.66 15.56
CA GLU A 228 -16.74 1.59 16.56
C GLU A 228 -16.89 0.22 15.89
N HIS A 229 -17.72 0.11 14.85
CA HIS A 229 -17.95 -1.14 14.12
C HIS A 229 -16.76 -1.59 13.27
N ALA A 230 -15.90 -0.66 12.83
CA ALA A 230 -14.69 -0.96 12.09
C ALA A 230 -13.61 -1.65 12.96
N ALA A 231 -13.70 -1.54 14.29
CA ALA A 231 -12.77 -2.17 15.24
C ALA A 231 -11.29 -1.98 14.87
N GLY A 232 -10.91 -0.80 14.42
CA GLY A 232 -9.53 -0.48 14.02
C GLY A 232 -9.14 -0.87 12.58
N ASN A 233 -10.03 -1.53 11.84
CA ASN A 233 -9.74 -2.02 10.48
C ASN A 233 -10.18 -1.00 9.42
N LEU A 234 -9.20 -0.36 8.76
CA LEU A 234 -9.46 0.63 7.70
C LEU A 234 -10.24 0.07 6.51
N ARG A 235 -9.99 -1.18 6.12
CA ARG A 235 -10.71 -1.79 4.99
C ARG A 235 -12.18 -1.97 5.33
N LEU A 236 -12.48 -2.46 6.53
CA LEU A 236 -13.85 -2.62 6.99
C LEU A 236 -14.55 -1.26 7.06
N LEU A 237 -13.89 -0.23 7.60
CA LEU A 237 -14.39 1.14 7.62
C LEU A 237 -14.75 1.66 6.23
N MET A 238 -13.82 1.53 5.27
CA MET A 238 -14.04 2.00 3.90
C MET A 238 -15.16 1.23 3.20
N ASN A 239 -15.25 -0.09 3.40
CA ASN A 239 -16.32 -0.90 2.83
C ASN A 239 -17.68 -0.47 3.38
N MET A 240 -17.84 -0.38 4.71
CA MET A 240 -19.10 0.07 5.32
C MET A 240 -19.51 1.47 4.85
N ALA A 241 -18.57 2.40 4.82
CA ALA A 241 -18.84 3.77 4.35
C ALA A 241 -19.22 3.81 2.87
N ASN A 242 -18.60 2.98 2.03
CA ASN A 242 -18.94 2.87 0.61
C ASN A 242 -20.32 2.23 0.39
N ASP A 243 -20.67 1.21 1.16
CA ASP A 243 -21.99 0.56 1.09
C ASP A 243 -23.10 1.50 1.51
N LEU A 244 -22.88 2.32 2.56
CA LEU A 244 -23.81 3.38 2.96
C LEU A 244 -23.97 4.45 1.89
N LEU A 245 -22.88 4.87 1.26
CA LEU A 245 -22.91 5.84 0.17
C LEU A 245 -23.69 5.29 -1.03
N ALA A 246 -23.55 4.01 -1.35
CA ALA A 246 -24.31 3.35 -2.40
C ALA A 246 -25.80 3.21 -2.06
N ALA A 247 -26.12 2.85 -0.82
CA ALA A 247 -27.51 2.75 -0.34
C ALA A 247 -28.19 4.13 -0.34
N ALA A 248 -27.51 5.17 0.15
CA ALA A 248 -28.01 6.54 0.14
C ALA A 248 -28.29 7.05 -1.29
N LEU A 249 -27.40 6.74 -2.24
CA LEU A 249 -27.59 7.06 -3.65
C LEU A 249 -28.83 6.35 -4.24
N HIS A 250 -29.04 5.07 -3.89
CA HIS A 250 -30.20 4.31 -4.35
C HIS A 250 -31.52 4.87 -3.80
N GLN A 251 -31.50 5.37 -2.57
CA GLN A 251 -32.66 5.97 -1.88
C GLN A 251 -32.76 7.50 -2.13
N GLU A 252 -31.87 8.08 -2.91
CA GLU A 252 -31.81 9.53 -3.21
C GLU A 252 -31.78 10.41 -1.96
N ARG A 253 -31.14 9.94 -0.87
CA ARG A 253 -31.00 10.70 0.37
C ARG A 253 -29.91 11.75 0.22
N GLU A 254 -30.17 12.96 0.70
CA GLU A 254 -29.18 14.07 0.69
C GLU A 254 -28.11 13.93 1.76
N GLN A 255 -28.45 13.35 2.90
CA GLN A 255 -27.54 13.09 4.02
C GLN A 255 -27.53 11.62 4.40
N ILE A 256 -26.37 11.18 4.88
CA ILE A 256 -26.15 9.81 5.34
C ILE A 256 -26.09 9.83 6.88
N ASP A 257 -27.02 9.15 7.51
CA ASP A 257 -27.22 9.15 8.96
C ASP A 257 -27.15 7.74 9.57
N GLU A 258 -27.18 7.64 10.90
CA GLU A 258 -27.19 6.35 11.60
C GLU A 258 -28.41 5.48 11.30
N LYS A 259 -29.55 6.09 10.96
CA LYS A 259 -30.75 5.31 10.60
C LYS A 259 -30.48 4.46 9.37
N LEU A 260 -29.82 5.05 8.37
CA LEU A 260 -29.41 4.32 7.20
C LEU A 260 -28.40 3.20 7.54
N PHE A 261 -27.48 3.43 8.49
CA PHE A 261 -26.56 2.40 8.94
C PHE A 261 -27.31 1.17 9.48
N PHE A 262 -28.24 1.38 10.39
CA PHE A 262 -29.03 0.28 10.94
C PHE A 262 -29.97 -0.36 9.90
N GLU A 263 -30.49 0.40 8.93
CA GLU A 263 -31.27 -0.16 7.83
C GLU A 263 -30.44 -1.09 6.92
N VAL A 264 -29.18 -0.74 6.66
CA VAL A 264 -28.29 -1.49 5.73
C VAL A 264 -27.66 -2.69 6.45
N PHE A 265 -27.25 -2.53 7.71
CA PHE A 265 -26.48 -3.54 8.44
C PHE A 265 -27.27 -4.25 9.55
N SER A 266 -28.59 -4.01 9.71
CA SER A 266 -29.41 -4.82 10.62
C SER A 266 -29.51 -6.25 10.09
N LEU A 267 -29.25 -7.21 10.97
CA LEU A 267 -29.29 -8.66 10.67
C LEU A 267 -30.71 -9.21 10.44
N ASP A 268 -31.76 -8.41 10.68
CA ASP A 268 -33.15 -8.81 10.44
C ASP A 268 -33.60 -8.37 9.03
N PRO A 269 -33.79 -9.30 8.09
CA PRO A 269 -34.43 -8.95 6.82
C PRO A 269 -35.88 -8.57 7.14
N LYS A 270 -36.23 -7.28 6.98
CA LYS A 270 -37.64 -6.87 6.98
C LYS A 270 -38.40 -7.76 6.00
N PRO A 271 -39.49 -8.38 6.40
CA PRO A 271 -40.29 -9.19 5.47
C PRO A 271 -40.74 -8.30 4.33
N THR A 272 -40.31 -8.65 3.13
CA THR A 272 -40.73 -8.01 1.88
C THR A 272 -42.25 -8.12 1.81
N GLN A 273 -42.97 -7.03 2.07
CA GLN A 273 -44.40 -6.95 1.74
C GLN A 273 -44.52 -7.08 0.23
N LYS A 274 -44.87 -8.28 -0.22
CA LYS A 274 -45.37 -8.48 -1.59
C LYS A 274 -46.66 -7.69 -1.71
N ARG A 275 -46.67 -6.69 -2.56
CA ARG A 275 -47.88 -6.15 -3.20
C ARG A 275 -48.06 -6.82 -4.53
#